data_5237e462418e8844e6af1475290f54b6
#
_entry.id   5237e462418e8844e6af1475290f54b6
#
_cell.length_a   1.000
_cell.length_b   1.000
_cell.length_c   1.000
_cell.angle_alpha   90.00
_cell.angle_beta   90.00
_cell.angle_gamma   90.00
#
_symmetry.space_group_name_H-M   'P 1'
#
loop_
_entity.id
_entity.type
_entity.pdbx_description
1 polymer ?
#
loop_
_entity_poly.entity_id
_entity_poly.type
_entity_poly.pdbx_seq_one_letter_code
_entity_poly.pdbx_strand_id
1 'polypeptide(L)'
;MNDRLYKILLFAAALIMPIVCGGVVYALVTDAYEAFEHFGFFKFLTSSEWSYTEGAEQYGALPFITGTLMTTLLALIFCIPFFLPVALFVGEYFKGTKVAAVLSTVTDLLAGIPSIIYGLWGFYTLRPIIMALNISPQGSGVLTASLVLAIMIIPYAASLSAEFIKMVPNDLKEGAYSLGATRAEVIRKVVFPVAGSGIFSSYILAIGRALGETMTVTMLIGNTNNIPDSITSTGNSMASIIANQFGEADDLRLSSLIAIGLILFLITAAINMVGKIMIKRARIV
;
A
#
# COMPACT_ATOMS: atom_id res chain seq x y z
N MET A 1 -25.45 -21.07 26.79
CA MET A 1 -24.01 -21.26 26.54
C MET A 1 -23.27 -20.63 27.72
N ASN A 2 -22.35 -21.34 28.35
CA ASN A 2 -21.73 -20.87 29.61
C ASN A 2 -20.80 -19.67 29.27
N ASP A 3 -20.99 -18.52 29.90
CA ASP A 3 -20.24 -17.28 29.65
C ASP A 3 -18.70 -17.49 29.71
N ARG A 4 -18.26 -18.39 30.59
CA ARG A 4 -16.86 -18.80 30.70
C ARG A 4 -16.35 -19.52 29.44
N LEU A 5 -17.16 -20.43 28.87
CA LEU A 5 -16.78 -21.16 27.65
C LEU A 5 -16.66 -20.21 26.46
N TYR A 6 -17.60 -19.25 26.36
CA TYR A 6 -17.57 -18.22 25.30
C TYR A 6 -16.33 -17.34 25.42
N LYS A 7 -15.95 -16.88 26.60
CA LYS A 7 -14.72 -16.10 26.84
C LYS A 7 -13.45 -16.89 26.49
N ILE A 8 -13.38 -18.18 26.83
CA ILE A 8 -12.24 -19.04 26.50
C ILE A 8 -12.12 -19.21 24.98
N LEU A 9 -13.23 -19.46 24.28
CA LEU A 9 -13.25 -19.60 22.84
C LEU A 9 -12.82 -18.32 22.12
N LEU A 10 -13.31 -17.15 22.58
CA LEU A 10 -12.90 -15.86 22.03
C LEU A 10 -11.41 -15.57 22.28
N PHE A 11 -10.92 -15.87 23.47
CA PHE A 11 -9.51 -15.69 23.81
C PHE A 11 -8.61 -16.63 22.99
N ALA A 12 -8.98 -17.90 22.84
CA ALA A 12 -8.28 -18.86 22.01
C ALA A 12 -8.25 -18.42 20.53
N ALA A 13 -9.39 -17.96 20.00
CA ALA A 13 -9.46 -17.43 18.64
C ALA A 13 -8.58 -16.18 18.46
N ALA A 14 -8.56 -15.28 19.45
CA ALA A 14 -7.73 -14.08 19.43
C ALA A 14 -6.22 -14.40 19.48
N LEU A 15 -5.81 -15.50 20.12
CA LEU A 15 -4.43 -15.94 20.21
C LEU A 15 -3.89 -16.55 18.90
N ILE A 16 -4.75 -17.07 18.04
CA ILE A 16 -4.32 -17.66 16.76
C ILE A 16 -3.56 -16.63 15.92
N MET A 17 -4.08 -15.40 15.82
CA MET A 17 -3.48 -14.35 14.98
C MET A 17 -2.02 -14.02 15.37
N PRO A 18 -1.71 -13.67 16.63
CA PRO A 18 -0.33 -13.40 17.03
C PRO A 18 0.58 -14.63 16.94
N ILE A 19 0.07 -15.84 17.16
CA ILE A 19 0.84 -17.09 17.01
C ILE A 19 1.22 -17.29 15.52
N VAL A 20 0.27 -17.17 14.61
CA VAL A 20 0.51 -17.29 13.17
C VAL A 20 1.48 -16.20 12.71
N CYS A 21 1.27 -14.95 13.14
CA CYS A 21 2.18 -13.85 12.81
C CYS A 21 3.61 -14.11 13.33
N GLY A 22 3.75 -14.57 14.55
CA GLY A 22 5.04 -14.96 15.12
C GLY A 22 5.70 -16.11 14.35
N GLY A 23 4.91 -17.11 13.96
CA GLY A 23 5.38 -18.23 13.13
C GLY A 23 5.89 -17.81 11.76
N VAL A 24 5.17 -16.90 11.09
CA VAL A 24 5.60 -16.32 9.80
C VAL A 24 6.91 -15.55 9.96
N VAL A 25 7.01 -14.69 10.98
CA VAL A 25 8.26 -13.93 11.23
C VAL A 25 9.42 -14.89 11.54
N TYR A 26 9.20 -15.91 12.35
CA TYR A 26 10.19 -16.91 12.66
C TYR A 26 10.69 -17.63 11.39
N ALA A 27 9.77 -18.11 10.53
CA ALA A 27 10.11 -18.75 9.27
C ALA A 27 10.91 -17.79 8.35
N LEU A 28 10.44 -16.53 8.17
CA LEU A 28 11.16 -15.57 7.36
C LEU A 28 12.59 -15.30 7.86
N VAL A 29 12.80 -15.24 9.18
CA VAL A 29 14.13 -15.00 9.77
C VAL A 29 15.02 -16.21 9.59
N THR A 30 14.50 -17.44 9.83
CA THR A 30 15.29 -18.66 9.70
C THR A 30 15.70 -18.95 8.26
N ASP A 31 14.77 -18.77 7.32
CA ASP A 31 15.01 -19.08 5.91
C ASP A 31 15.82 -18.00 5.19
N ALA A 32 15.80 -16.73 5.69
CA ALA A 32 16.64 -15.64 5.20
C ALA A 32 18.08 -15.69 5.76
N TYR A 33 18.34 -16.52 6.78
CA TYR A 33 19.62 -16.52 7.51
C TYR A 33 20.81 -16.84 6.60
N GLU A 34 20.69 -17.81 5.72
CA GLU A 34 21.74 -18.24 4.78
C GLU A 34 22.18 -17.09 3.85
N ALA A 35 21.24 -16.31 3.30
CA ALA A 35 21.56 -15.16 2.47
C ALA A 35 22.34 -14.09 3.26
N PHE A 36 21.93 -13.81 4.50
CA PHE A 36 22.63 -12.83 5.33
C PHE A 36 23.99 -13.30 5.84
N GLU A 37 24.15 -14.59 6.10
CA GLU A 37 25.45 -15.19 6.46
C GLU A 37 26.43 -15.13 5.28
N HIS A 38 25.96 -15.45 4.06
CA HIS A 38 26.81 -15.48 2.86
C HIS A 38 27.22 -14.08 2.39
N PHE A 39 26.27 -13.12 2.29
CA PHE A 39 26.53 -11.78 1.75
C PHE A 39 26.82 -10.73 2.80
N GLY A 40 26.40 -10.92 4.05
CA GLY A 40 26.36 -9.93 5.09
C GLY A 40 25.13 -9.01 4.95
N PHE A 41 24.46 -8.73 6.07
CA PHE A 41 23.18 -7.97 6.10
C PHE A 41 23.27 -6.59 5.40
N PHE A 42 24.28 -5.79 5.74
CA PHE A 42 24.44 -4.43 5.16
C PHE A 42 24.80 -4.49 3.68
N LYS A 43 25.67 -5.40 3.27
CA LYS A 43 26.05 -5.56 1.87
C LYS A 43 24.85 -6.02 1.04
N PHE A 44 24.05 -6.96 1.53
CA PHE A 44 22.79 -7.38 0.88
C PHE A 44 21.81 -6.24 0.68
N LEU A 45 21.65 -5.34 1.67
CA LEU A 45 20.78 -4.18 1.58
C LEU A 45 21.26 -3.13 0.57
N THR A 46 22.56 -2.94 0.41
CA THR A 46 23.16 -1.84 -0.37
C THR A 46 23.68 -2.28 -1.73
N SER A 47 23.82 -3.57 -1.99
CA SER A 47 24.24 -4.08 -3.31
C SER A 47 23.15 -3.87 -4.34
N SER A 48 23.56 -3.43 -5.53
CA SER A 48 22.70 -3.26 -6.70
C SER A 48 22.76 -4.43 -7.68
N GLU A 49 23.60 -5.42 -7.41
CA GLU A 49 23.80 -6.57 -8.28
C GLU A 49 22.80 -7.69 -7.95
N TRP A 50 22.16 -8.22 -8.99
CA TRP A 50 21.29 -9.38 -8.90
C TRP A 50 21.62 -10.33 -10.06
N SER A 51 22.49 -11.30 -9.83
CA SER A 51 22.97 -12.27 -10.80
C SER A 51 22.90 -13.69 -10.24
N TYR A 52 22.41 -14.59 -11.06
CA TYR A 52 22.31 -16.02 -10.77
C TYR A 52 23.26 -16.85 -11.66
N THR A 53 24.39 -16.25 -12.08
CA THR A 53 25.41 -16.97 -12.84
C THR A 53 26.12 -17.97 -11.93
N GLU A 54 26.08 -19.25 -12.26
CA GLU A 54 26.75 -20.34 -11.51
C GLU A 54 28.21 -20.00 -11.20
N GLY A 55 28.59 -20.05 -9.93
CA GLY A 55 29.93 -19.76 -9.45
C GLY A 55 30.27 -18.28 -9.26
N ALA A 56 29.35 -17.35 -9.61
CA ALA A 56 29.48 -15.91 -9.42
C ALA A 56 28.15 -15.29 -9.00
N GLU A 57 27.43 -15.96 -8.15
CA GLU A 57 26.11 -15.53 -7.66
C GLU A 57 26.26 -14.30 -6.78
N GLN A 58 25.47 -13.27 -7.09
CA GLN A 58 25.41 -12.05 -6.30
C GLN A 58 23.96 -11.62 -6.15
N TYR A 59 23.53 -11.43 -4.90
CA TYR A 59 22.17 -11.01 -4.60
C TYR A 59 22.17 -9.76 -3.71
N GLY A 60 21.55 -8.68 -4.23
CA GLY A 60 21.41 -7.42 -3.56
C GLY A 60 19.98 -6.90 -3.62
N ALA A 61 19.50 -6.34 -2.52
CA ALA A 61 18.11 -5.90 -2.39
C ALA A 61 17.87 -4.46 -2.88
N LEU A 62 18.90 -3.66 -3.08
CA LEU A 62 18.78 -2.22 -3.34
C LEU A 62 17.89 -1.85 -4.53
N PRO A 63 17.98 -2.52 -5.71
CA PRO A 63 17.12 -2.20 -6.86
C PRO A 63 15.64 -2.39 -6.55
N PHE A 64 15.31 -3.43 -5.79
CA PHE A 64 13.94 -3.78 -5.44
C PHE A 64 13.37 -2.89 -4.34
N ILE A 65 14.19 -2.48 -3.37
CA ILE A 65 13.84 -1.49 -2.35
C ILE A 65 13.54 -0.15 -3.03
N THR A 66 14.43 0.33 -3.89
CA THR A 66 14.24 1.60 -4.61
C THR A 66 13.03 1.57 -5.52
N GLY A 67 12.83 0.50 -6.29
CA GLY A 67 11.66 0.33 -7.14
C GLY A 67 10.35 0.31 -6.34
N THR A 68 10.29 -0.41 -5.21
CA THR A 68 9.11 -0.42 -4.34
C THR A 68 8.83 0.96 -3.76
N LEU A 69 9.83 1.66 -3.26
CA LEU A 69 9.65 2.99 -2.67
C LEU A 69 9.25 4.02 -3.73
N MET A 70 9.88 4.02 -4.90
CA MET A 70 9.54 4.95 -5.98
C MET A 70 8.11 4.74 -6.48
N THR A 71 7.70 3.50 -6.77
CA THR A 71 6.34 3.19 -7.23
C THR A 71 5.29 3.56 -6.19
N THR A 72 5.53 3.21 -4.93
CA THR A 72 4.61 3.51 -3.84
C THR A 72 4.49 5.01 -3.59
N LEU A 73 5.60 5.74 -3.48
CA LEU A 73 5.58 7.19 -3.24
C LEU A 73 4.87 7.94 -4.36
N LEU A 74 5.15 7.61 -5.62
CA LEU A 74 4.46 8.22 -6.76
C LEU A 74 2.96 7.89 -6.75
N ALA A 75 2.58 6.64 -6.49
CA ALA A 75 1.18 6.25 -6.39
C ALA A 75 0.44 7.02 -5.30
N LEU A 76 1.08 7.25 -4.16
CA LEU A 76 0.51 8.03 -3.06
C LEU A 76 0.35 9.51 -3.42
N ILE A 77 1.33 10.10 -4.10
CA ILE A 77 1.24 11.49 -4.58
C ILE A 77 0.05 11.63 -5.54
N PHE A 78 -0.11 10.70 -6.48
CA PHE A 78 -1.26 10.70 -7.39
C PHE A 78 -2.59 10.38 -6.71
N CYS A 79 -2.59 9.62 -5.62
CA CYS A 79 -3.80 9.25 -4.88
C CYS A 79 -4.40 10.45 -4.12
N ILE A 80 -3.58 11.28 -3.47
CA ILE A 80 -4.02 12.37 -2.57
C ILE A 80 -5.07 13.29 -3.18
N PRO A 81 -4.89 13.88 -4.38
CA PRO A 81 -5.83 14.84 -4.96
C PRO A 81 -7.18 14.22 -5.32
N PHE A 82 -7.32 12.92 -5.36
CA PHE A 82 -8.56 12.24 -5.75
C PHE A 82 -9.30 11.59 -4.58
N PHE A 83 -8.60 10.89 -3.66
CA PHE A 83 -9.30 10.17 -2.60
C PHE A 83 -10.01 11.11 -1.62
N LEU A 84 -9.39 12.25 -1.29
CA LEU A 84 -9.92 13.17 -0.29
C LEU A 84 -11.19 13.90 -0.76
N PRO A 85 -11.26 14.45 -2.00
CA PRO A 85 -12.50 14.96 -2.54
C PRO A 85 -13.62 13.92 -2.61
N VAL A 86 -13.32 12.68 -3.03
CA VAL A 86 -14.31 11.59 -3.07
C VAL A 86 -14.81 11.28 -1.67
N ALA A 87 -13.93 11.17 -0.68
CA ALA A 87 -14.29 10.93 0.71
C ALA A 87 -15.18 12.04 1.29
N LEU A 88 -14.85 13.32 1.03
CA LEU A 88 -15.66 14.47 1.45
C LEU A 88 -17.00 14.50 0.75
N PHE A 89 -17.03 14.20 -0.54
CA PHE A 89 -18.26 14.17 -1.33
C PHE A 89 -19.25 13.16 -0.75
N VAL A 90 -18.80 11.94 -0.51
CA VAL A 90 -19.63 10.84 0.02
C VAL A 90 -19.90 11.01 1.52
N GLY A 91 -18.91 11.43 2.31
CA GLY A 91 -18.98 11.47 3.77
C GLY A 91 -19.70 12.71 4.33
N GLU A 92 -19.63 13.85 3.61
CA GLU A 92 -20.15 15.14 4.11
C GLU A 92 -21.08 15.86 3.13
N TYR A 93 -20.63 16.16 1.89
CA TYR A 93 -21.38 17.01 0.96
C TYR A 93 -22.73 16.44 0.54
N PHE A 94 -22.79 15.15 0.25
CA PHE A 94 -23.99 14.48 -0.24
C PHE A 94 -24.45 13.36 0.72
N LYS A 95 -24.02 13.43 1.98
CA LYS A 95 -24.44 12.48 3.01
C LYS A 95 -25.98 12.32 3.01
N GLY A 96 -26.45 11.07 2.94
CA GLY A 96 -27.88 10.75 2.94
C GLY A 96 -28.59 10.89 1.58
N THR A 97 -27.90 11.30 0.51
CA THR A 97 -28.49 11.38 -0.84
C THR A 97 -28.28 10.10 -1.63
N LYS A 98 -29.13 9.86 -2.65
CA LYS A 98 -28.97 8.75 -3.60
C LYS A 98 -27.64 8.81 -4.35
N VAL A 99 -27.11 10.01 -4.63
CA VAL A 99 -25.82 10.21 -5.31
C VAL A 99 -24.68 9.69 -4.44
N ALA A 100 -24.67 10.02 -3.14
CA ALA A 100 -23.68 9.51 -2.22
C ALA A 100 -23.75 7.98 -2.07
N ALA A 101 -24.96 7.41 -2.03
CA ALA A 101 -25.15 5.97 -1.97
C ALA A 101 -24.58 5.27 -3.21
N VAL A 102 -24.87 5.76 -4.41
CA VAL A 102 -24.32 5.21 -5.66
C VAL A 102 -22.80 5.34 -5.69
N LEU A 103 -22.25 6.52 -5.38
CA LEU A 103 -20.81 6.74 -5.35
C LEU A 103 -20.10 5.82 -4.32
N SER A 104 -20.66 5.68 -3.12
CA SER A 104 -20.15 4.76 -2.10
C SER A 104 -20.12 3.33 -2.64
N THR A 105 -21.23 2.85 -3.21
CA THR A 105 -21.30 1.52 -3.80
C THR A 105 -20.27 1.32 -4.91
N VAL A 106 -20.10 2.29 -5.81
CA VAL A 106 -19.08 2.22 -6.89
C VAL A 106 -17.67 2.19 -6.29
N THR A 107 -17.40 3.02 -5.29
CA THR A 107 -16.09 3.06 -4.60
C THR A 107 -15.79 1.71 -3.93
N ASP A 108 -16.78 1.11 -3.25
CA ASP A 108 -16.62 -0.17 -2.57
C ASP A 108 -16.43 -1.33 -3.57
N LEU A 109 -17.15 -1.31 -4.70
CA LEU A 109 -16.96 -2.27 -5.80
C LEU A 109 -15.56 -2.16 -6.41
N LEU A 110 -15.08 -0.94 -6.68
CA LEU A 110 -13.74 -0.69 -7.20
C LEU A 110 -12.67 -1.17 -6.21
N ALA A 111 -12.85 -0.92 -4.90
CA ALA A 111 -11.92 -1.39 -3.87
C ALA A 111 -11.85 -2.93 -3.78
N GLY A 112 -12.93 -3.62 -4.19
CA GLY A 112 -13.03 -5.09 -4.21
C GLY A 112 -12.50 -5.76 -5.48
N ILE A 113 -12.16 -5.01 -6.53
CA ILE A 113 -11.60 -5.58 -7.77
C ILE A 113 -10.23 -6.23 -7.48
N PRO A 114 -9.99 -7.50 -7.92
CA PRO A 114 -8.68 -8.13 -7.81
C PRO A 114 -7.58 -7.33 -8.50
N SER A 115 -6.41 -7.21 -7.87
CA SER A 115 -5.29 -6.40 -8.38
C SER A 115 -4.81 -6.82 -9.77
N ILE A 116 -4.88 -8.10 -10.09
CA ILE A 116 -4.54 -8.62 -11.42
C ILE A 116 -5.38 -7.97 -12.54
N ILE A 117 -6.66 -7.65 -12.28
CA ILE A 117 -7.54 -7.00 -13.26
C ILE A 117 -7.06 -5.56 -13.52
N TYR A 118 -6.65 -4.84 -12.49
CA TYR A 118 -6.03 -3.52 -12.64
C TYR A 118 -4.72 -3.61 -13.44
N GLY A 119 -3.90 -4.64 -13.17
CA GLY A 119 -2.68 -4.90 -13.93
C GLY A 119 -2.95 -5.18 -15.41
N LEU A 120 -3.91 -6.05 -15.72
CA LEU A 120 -4.34 -6.33 -17.09
C LEU A 120 -4.89 -5.09 -17.80
N TRP A 121 -5.77 -4.34 -17.14
CA TRP A 121 -6.28 -3.09 -17.69
C TRP A 121 -5.15 -2.10 -17.98
N GLY A 122 -4.22 -1.92 -17.06
CA GLY A 122 -3.06 -1.06 -17.23
C GLY A 122 -2.17 -1.51 -18.38
N PHE A 123 -1.95 -2.82 -18.53
CA PHE A 123 -1.14 -3.39 -19.58
C PHE A 123 -1.74 -3.19 -20.98
N TYR A 124 -3.05 -3.42 -21.14
CA TYR A 124 -3.71 -3.33 -22.45
C TYR A 124 -4.22 -1.92 -22.79
N THR A 125 -4.45 -1.07 -21.78
CA THR A 125 -5.03 0.27 -21.99
C THR A 125 -4.04 1.39 -21.71
N LEU A 126 -3.45 1.44 -20.50
CA LEU A 126 -2.60 2.57 -20.10
C LEU A 126 -1.21 2.50 -20.77
N ARG A 127 -0.61 1.32 -20.83
CA ARG A 127 0.71 1.12 -21.44
C ARG A 127 0.76 1.60 -22.89
N PRO A 128 -0.16 1.26 -23.79
CA PRO A 128 -0.21 1.80 -25.16
C PRO A 128 -0.35 3.33 -25.19
N ILE A 129 -1.11 3.92 -24.27
CA ILE A 129 -1.26 5.38 -24.17
C ILE A 129 0.08 6.03 -23.82
N ILE A 130 0.80 5.50 -22.82
CA ILE A 130 2.13 5.98 -22.42
C ILE A 130 3.13 5.90 -23.59
N MET A 131 3.06 4.84 -24.40
CA MET A 131 3.86 4.69 -25.62
C MET A 131 3.48 5.73 -26.68
N ALA A 132 2.18 5.91 -26.94
CA ALA A 132 1.68 6.88 -27.92
C ALA A 132 2.03 8.33 -27.58
N LEU A 133 2.12 8.64 -26.27
CA LEU A 133 2.55 9.94 -25.76
C LEU A 133 4.09 10.13 -25.77
N ASN A 134 4.86 9.13 -26.22
CA ASN A 134 6.32 9.11 -26.20
C ASN A 134 6.95 9.35 -24.81
N ILE A 135 6.23 8.99 -23.74
CA ILE A 135 6.72 9.13 -22.35
C ILE A 135 7.73 8.01 -22.03
N SER A 136 7.45 6.78 -22.46
CA SER A 136 8.33 5.63 -22.33
C SER A 136 8.27 4.77 -23.61
N PRO A 137 9.41 4.38 -24.18
CA PRO A 137 9.43 3.59 -25.43
C PRO A 137 8.70 2.24 -25.30
N GLN A 138 8.77 1.63 -24.14
CA GLN A 138 8.13 0.33 -23.86
C GLN A 138 6.75 0.47 -23.20
N GLY A 139 6.38 1.68 -22.78
CA GLY A 139 5.15 1.96 -22.04
C GLY A 139 5.10 1.33 -20.63
N SER A 140 6.06 0.48 -20.28
CA SER A 140 6.26 -0.10 -18.94
C SER A 140 7.28 0.74 -18.17
N GLY A 141 7.17 0.75 -16.85
CA GLY A 141 8.10 1.45 -15.96
C GLY A 141 7.44 1.88 -14.65
N VAL A 142 8.22 2.54 -13.82
CA VAL A 142 7.80 3.02 -12.49
C VAL A 142 6.55 3.90 -12.60
N LEU A 143 6.50 4.83 -13.56
CA LEU A 143 5.36 5.74 -13.75
C LEU A 143 4.07 5.00 -14.08
N THR A 144 4.11 4.08 -15.05
CA THR A 144 2.93 3.32 -15.48
C THR A 144 2.40 2.46 -14.33
N ALA A 145 3.30 1.77 -13.62
CA ALA A 145 2.95 0.99 -12.44
C ALA A 145 2.34 1.87 -11.33
N SER A 146 2.93 3.04 -11.07
CA SER A 146 2.45 3.98 -10.06
C SER A 146 1.07 4.57 -10.36
N LEU A 147 0.79 4.88 -11.63
CA LEU A 147 -0.51 5.41 -12.04
C LEU A 147 -1.64 4.38 -11.83
N VAL A 148 -1.42 3.13 -12.24
CA VAL A 148 -2.42 2.07 -12.03
C VAL A 148 -2.55 1.74 -10.55
N LEU A 149 -1.45 1.70 -9.81
CA LEU A 149 -1.44 1.51 -8.37
C LEU A 149 -2.24 2.63 -7.66
N ALA A 150 -2.07 3.89 -8.09
CA ALA A 150 -2.86 5.01 -7.56
C ALA A 150 -4.35 4.81 -7.81
N ILE A 151 -4.75 4.47 -9.04
CA ILE A 151 -6.16 4.20 -9.39
C ILE A 151 -6.74 3.11 -8.50
N MET A 152 -5.97 2.06 -8.20
CA MET A 152 -6.39 0.94 -7.36
C MET A 152 -6.56 1.33 -5.88
N ILE A 153 -5.67 2.20 -5.34
CA ILE A 153 -5.71 2.56 -3.92
C ILE A 153 -6.66 3.72 -3.61
N ILE A 154 -7.00 4.59 -4.60
CA ILE A 154 -7.94 5.71 -4.43
C ILE A 154 -9.27 5.26 -3.83
N PRO A 155 -10.01 4.27 -4.39
CA PRO A 155 -11.30 3.87 -3.84
C PRO A 155 -11.18 3.30 -2.42
N TYR A 156 -10.13 2.57 -2.13
CA TYR A 156 -9.88 2.02 -0.79
C TYR A 156 -9.65 3.14 0.26
N ALA A 157 -8.77 4.09 -0.03
CA ALA A 157 -8.51 5.22 0.86
C ALA A 157 -9.75 6.13 1.01
N ALA A 158 -10.49 6.34 -0.09
CA ALA A 158 -11.70 7.17 -0.11
C ALA A 158 -12.84 6.57 0.72
N SER A 159 -13.13 5.28 0.55
CA SER A 159 -14.19 4.58 1.29
C SER A 159 -13.93 4.64 2.80
N LEU A 160 -12.73 4.25 3.25
CA LEU A 160 -12.37 4.31 4.65
C LEU A 160 -12.41 5.75 5.22
N SER A 161 -11.92 6.74 4.47
CA SER A 161 -11.93 8.13 4.91
C SER A 161 -13.36 8.68 4.99
N ALA A 162 -14.24 8.31 4.06
CA ALA A 162 -15.65 8.70 4.08
C ALA A 162 -16.36 8.19 5.35
N GLU A 163 -16.06 6.98 5.79
CA GLU A 163 -16.63 6.44 7.03
C GLU A 163 -16.21 7.27 8.25
N PHE A 164 -14.94 7.65 8.38
CA PHE A 164 -14.50 8.52 9.47
C PHE A 164 -15.13 9.92 9.39
N ILE A 165 -15.34 10.46 8.21
CA ILE A 165 -16.02 11.74 8.00
C ILE A 165 -17.51 11.65 8.43
N LYS A 166 -18.21 10.55 8.09
CA LYS A 166 -19.60 10.30 8.50
C LYS A 166 -19.77 10.20 10.02
N MET A 167 -18.73 9.75 10.76
CA MET A 167 -18.74 9.61 12.22
C MET A 167 -18.64 10.94 12.96
N VAL A 168 -18.34 12.06 12.29
CA VAL A 168 -18.29 13.40 12.93
C VAL A 168 -19.70 13.76 13.43
N PRO A 169 -19.87 14.08 14.75
CA PRO A 169 -21.17 14.39 15.35
C PRO A 169 -21.84 15.59 14.67
N ASN A 170 -23.13 15.47 14.40
CA ASN A 170 -23.89 16.56 13.77
C ASN A 170 -23.99 17.77 14.68
N ASP A 171 -24.10 17.58 16.01
CA ASP A 171 -24.18 18.66 17.01
C ASP A 171 -23.01 19.66 16.88
N LEU A 172 -21.79 19.16 16.60
CA LEU A 172 -20.63 20.03 16.39
C LEU A 172 -20.76 20.88 15.11
N LYS A 173 -21.35 20.31 14.06
CA LYS A 173 -21.58 21.00 12.80
C LYS A 173 -22.70 22.04 12.94
N GLU A 174 -23.80 21.66 13.57
CA GLU A 174 -24.94 22.54 13.83
C GLU A 174 -24.55 23.70 14.75
N GLY A 175 -23.72 23.46 15.78
CA GLY A 175 -23.17 24.51 16.61
C GLY A 175 -22.33 25.50 15.82
N ALA A 176 -21.50 25.05 14.88
CA ALA A 176 -20.72 25.93 14.02
C ALA A 176 -21.60 26.72 13.05
N TYR A 177 -22.63 26.10 12.46
CA TYR A 177 -23.62 26.80 11.61
C TYR A 177 -24.41 27.85 12.38
N SER A 178 -24.78 27.59 13.64
CA SER A 178 -25.48 28.53 14.53
C SER A 178 -24.64 29.79 14.82
N LEU A 179 -23.30 29.68 14.75
CA LEU A 179 -22.36 30.79 14.85
C LEU A 179 -22.12 31.51 13.51
N GLY A 180 -22.86 31.15 12.48
CA GLY A 180 -22.74 31.77 11.15
C GLY A 180 -21.62 31.20 10.26
N ALA A 181 -21.03 30.07 10.60
CA ALA A 181 -20.00 29.47 9.77
C ALA A 181 -20.57 28.99 8.42
N THR A 182 -19.81 29.21 7.36
CA THR A 182 -20.08 28.64 6.03
C THR A 182 -19.78 27.14 6.00
N ARG A 183 -20.35 26.43 5.02
CA ARG A 183 -20.11 24.99 4.85
C ARG A 183 -18.61 24.67 4.70
N ALA A 184 -17.88 25.50 3.97
CA ALA A 184 -16.43 25.33 3.80
C ALA A 184 -15.67 25.49 5.13
N GLU A 185 -16.10 26.43 5.97
CA GLU A 185 -15.52 26.64 7.29
C GLU A 185 -15.83 25.47 8.23
N VAL A 186 -17.06 24.94 8.22
CA VAL A 186 -17.43 23.74 9.00
C VAL A 186 -16.58 22.57 8.58
N ILE A 187 -16.38 22.33 7.28
CA ILE A 187 -15.51 21.24 6.81
C ILE A 187 -14.08 21.46 7.31
N ARG A 188 -13.52 22.66 7.14
CA ARG A 188 -12.12 22.93 7.47
C ARG A 188 -11.86 22.99 8.98
N LYS A 189 -12.78 23.57 9.76
CA LYS A 189 -12.58 23.86 11.20
C LYS A 189 -13.21 22.82 12.13
N VAL A 190 -14.16 22.01 11.66
CA VAL A 190 -14.86 20.99 12.46
C VAL A 190 -14.61 19.60 11.90
N VAL A 191 -15.00 19.34 10.63
CA VAL A 191 -14.95 17.98 10.07
C VAL A 191 -13.52 17.47 9.95
N PHE A 192 -12.62 18.25 9.34
CA PHE A 192 -11.22 17.83 9.19
C PHE A 192 -10.47 17.63 10.50
N PRO A 193 -10.54 18.50 11.50
CA PRO A 193 -9.89 18.26 12.79
C PRO A 193 -10.43 17.04 13.51
N VAL A 194 -11.74 16.81 13.51
CA VAL A 194 -12.37 15.67 14.19
C VAL A 194 -12.10 14.35 13.46
N ALA A 195 -12.27 14.30 12.13
CA ALA A 195 -12.06 13.11 11.32
C ALA A 195 -10.57 12.90 10.96
N GLY A 196 -9.71 13.87 11.20
CA GLY A 196 -8.34 13.91 10.66
C GLY A 196 -7.49 12.69 11.03
N SER A 197 -7.59 12.22 12.26
CA SER A 197 -6.88 11.00 12.70
C SER A 197 -7.37 9.75 11.96
N GLY A 198 -8.66 9.67 11.63
CA GLY A 198 -9.26 8.60 10.85
C GLY A 198 -8.86 8.68 9.38
N ILE A 199 -8.92 9.86 8.75
CA ILE A 199 -8.48 10.10 7.38
C ILE A 199 -7.00 9.72 7.23
N PHE A 200 -6.15 10.14 8.17
CA PHE A 200 -4.74 9.79 8.17
C PHE A 200 -4.52 8.28 8.35
N SER A 201 -5.33 7.63 9.21
CA SER A 201 -5.29 6.15 9.37
C SER A 201 -5.62 5.44 8.06
N SER A 202 -6.64 5.91 7.33
CA SER A 202 -7.03 5.36 6.03
C SER A 202 -5.89 5.49 5.01
N TYR A 203 -5.18 6.60 5.03
CA TYR A 203 -4.02 6.83 4.16
C TYR A 203 -2.85 5.91 4.51
N ILE A 204 -2.53 5.71 5.79
CA ILE A 204 -1.49 4.75 6.22
C ILE A 204 -1.84 3.32 5.80
N LEU A 205 -3.11 2.92 5.90
CA LEU A 205 -3.55 1.60 5.43
C LEU A 205 -3.40 1.46 3.91
N ALA A 206 -3.67 2.53 3.15
CA ALA A 206 -3.45 2.57 1.70
C ALA A 206 -1.96 2.45 1.34
N ILE A 207 -1.06 3.07 2.13
CA ILE A 207 0.41 2.90 2.00
C ILE A 207 0.80 1.43 2.18
N GLY A 208 0.32 0.80 3.26
CA GLY A 208 0.62 -0.61 3.53
C GLY A 208 0.17 -1.53 2.38
N ARG A 209 -1.01 -1.27 1.81
CA ARG A 209 -1.51 -1.99 0.63
C ARG A 209 -0.62 -1.76 -0.60
N ALA A 210 -0.22 -0.51 -0.86
CA ALA A 210 0.60 -0.15 -2.01
C ALA A 210 2.01 -0.77 -1.97
N LEU A 211 2.64 -0.83 -0.78
CA LEU A 211 3.95 -1.45 -0.58
C LEU A 211 3.97 -2.95 -0.87
N GLY A 212 2.88 -3.65 -0.52
CA GLY A 212 2.74 -5.08 -0.73
C GLY A 212 2.12 -5.47 -2.08
N GLU A 213 1.83 -4.49 -2.97
CA GLU A 213 1.18 -4.80 -4.24
C GLU A 213 2.14 -5.55 -5.17
N THR A 214 1.69 -6.72 -5.57
CA THR A 214 2.49 -7.66 -6.36
C THR A 214 2.05 -7.68 -7.81
N MET A 215 0.79 -8.10 -8.08
CA MET A 215 0.36 -8.47 -9.43
C MET A 215 0.27 -7.27 -10.37
N THR A 216 -0.31 -6.15 -9.92
CA THR A 216 -0.40 -4.92 -10.71
C THR A 216 0.99 -4.39 -11.06
N VAL A 217 1.90 -4.38 -10.08
CA VAL A 217 3.26 -3.86 -10.28
C VAL A 217 4.06 -4.77 -11.20
N THR A 218 4.04 -6.10 -10.98
CA THR A 218 4.72 -7.08 -11.84
C THR A 218 4.37 -6.94 -13.31
N MET A 219 3.11 -6.68 -13.63
CA MET A 219 2.66 -6.55 -15.02
C MET A 219 3.11 -5.26 -15.70
N LEU A 220 3.44 -4.22 -14.95
CA LEU A 220 3.60 -2.86 -15.49
C LEU A 220 4.98 -2.25 -15.29
N ILE A 221 5.75 -2.68 -14.28
CA ILE A 221 7.01 -2.06 -13.90
C ILE A 221 8.18 -2.39 -14.86
N GLY A 222 8.05 -3.50 -15.62
CA GLY A 222 9.05 -3.91 -16.61
C GLY A 222 10.03 -4.98 -16.15
N ASN A 223 10.07 -5.30 -14.84
CA ASN A 223 10.80 -6.42 -14.23
C ASN A 223 12.31 -6.46 -14.52
N THR A 224 12.96 -5.31 -14.59
CA THR A 224 14.42 -5.20 -14.72
C THR A 224 15.06 -5.13 -13.34
N ASN A 225 16.17 -5.84 -13.14
CA ASN A 225 16.85 -5.94 -11.84
C ASN A 225 17.81 -4.78 -11.57
N ASN A 226 17.72 -3.70 -12.34
CA ASN A 226 18.53 -2.50 -12.17
C ASN A 226 17.77 -1.45 -11.34
N ILE A 227 18.52 -0.55 -10.71
CA ILE A 227 17.94 0.63 -10.06
C ILE A 227 17.33 1.53 -11.13
N PRO A 228 16.05 1.94 -11.00
CA PRO A 228 15.44 2.86 -11.96
C PRO A 228 16.14 4.24 -11.94
N ASP A 229 16.68 4.69 -13.09
CA ASP A 229 17.37 5.99 -13.21
C ASP A 229 16.38 7.17 -13.24
N SER A 230 15.12 6.91 -13.61
CA SER A 230 14.07 7.91 -13.72
C SER A 230 12.69 7.29 -13.40
N ILE A 231 11.69 8.16 -13.26
CA ILE A 231 10.31 7.73 -13.08
C ILE A 231 9.73 7.00 -14.30
N THR A 232 10.30 7.18 -15.47
CA THR A 232 9.86 6.52 -16.72
C THR A 232 10.64 5.26 -17.03
N SER A 233 11.74 5.00 -16.29
CA SER A 233 12.56 3.79 -16.45
C SER A 233 11.82 2.56 -15.95
N THR A 234 12.19 1.42 -16.53
CA THR A 234 11.79 0.11 -15.99
C THR A 234 12.54 -0.18 -14.70
N GLY A 235 11.99 -1.03 -13.87
CA GLY A 235 12.57 -1.46 -12.60
C GLY A 235 11.91 -2.74 -12.13
N ASN A 236 12.06 -3.04 -10.86
CA ASN A 236 11.36 -4.15 -10.21
C ASN A 236 11.02 -3.76 -8.77
N SER A 237 10.01 -4.41 -8.18
CA SER A 237 9.68 -4.24 -6.77
C SER A 237 10.04 -5.47 -5.96
N MET A 238 10.15 -5.33 -4.63
CA MET A 238 10.41 -6.45 -3.74
C MET A 238 9.35 -7.56 -3.89
N ALA A 239 8.07 -7.20 -3.95
CA ALA A 239 7.00 -8.17 -4.13
C ALA A 239 7.02 -8.80 -5.54
N SER A 240 7.36 -8.01 -6.57
CA SER A 240 7.40 -8.46 -7.96
C SER A 240 8.55 -9.45 -8.21
N ILE A 241 9.76 -9.19 -7.71
CA ILE A 241 10.89 -10.11 -7.89
C ILE A 241 10.62 -11.47 -7.21
N ILE A 242 10.01 -11.46 -6.01
CA ILE A 242 9.61 -12.69 -5.34
C ILE A 242 8.60 -13.46 -6.21
N ALA A 243 7.53 -12.81 -6.68
CA ALA A 243 6.51 -13.45 -7.49
C ALA A 243 7.05 -14.04 -8.79
N ASN A 244 8.01 -13.36 -9.42
CA ASN A 244 8.59 -13.79 -10.69
C ASN A 244 9.59 -14.93 -10.56
N GLN A 245 10.32 -15.02 -9.45
CA GLN A 245 11.48 -15.91 -9.35
C GLN A 245 11.33 -17.02 -8.31
N PHE A 246 10.34 -16.93 -7.40
CA PHE A 246 10.19 -17.90 -6.31
C PHE A 246 10.02 -19.35 -6.78
N GLY A 247 9.27 -19.55 -7.87
CA GLY A 247 8.98 -20.90 -8.39
C GLY A 247 10.17 -21.62 -9.04
N GLU A 248 11.23 -20.87 -9.35
CA GLU A 248 12.45 -21.37 -10.02
C GLU A 248 13.70 -21.21 -9.14
N ALA A 249 13.52 -20.77 -7.91
CA ALA A 249 14.64 -20.47 -7.01
C ALA A 249 14.98 -21.68 -6.15
N ASP A 250 16.26 -21.99 -6.09
CA ASP A 250 16.84 -23.04 -5.24
C ASP A 250 17.86 -22.42 -4.27
N ASP A 251 18.14 -23.11 -3.18
CA ASP A 251 19.20 -22.83 -2.21
C ASP A 251 19.38 -21.33 -1.88
N LEU A 252 20.55 -20.78 -2.13
CA LEU A 252 20.93 -19.41 -1.81
C LEU A 252 20.04 -18.35 -2.49
N ARG A 253 19.55 -18.62 -3.71
CA ARG A 253 18.61 -17.71 -4.41
C ARG A 253 17.26 -17.68 -3.69
N LEU A 254 16.74 -18.83 -3.25
CA LEU A 254 15.51 -18.94 -2.49
C LEU A 254 15.64 -18.18 -1.15
N SER A 255 16.72 -18.43 -0.41
CA SER A 255 17.02 -17.70 0.83
C SER A 255 17.11 -16.19 0.60
N SER A 256 17.71 -15.74 -0.52
CA SER A 256 17.81 -14.33 -0.89
C SER A 256 16.43 -13.69 -1.19
N LEU A 257 15.53 -14.41 -1.87
CA LEU A 257 14.15 -13.94 -2.10
C LEU A 257 13.36 -13.85 -0.79
N ILE A 258 13.53 -14.80 0.11
CA ILE A 258 12.93 -14.77 1.45
C ILE A 258 13.49 -13.60 2.27
N ALA A 259 14.79 -13.32 2.16
CA ALA A 259 15.41 -12.14 2.77
C ALA A 259 14.80 -10.83 2.25
N ILE A 260 14.52 -10.71 0.94
CA ILE A 260 13.77 -9.57 0.38
C ILE A 260 12.36 -9.49 0.99
N GLY A 261 11.68 -10.62 1.15
CA GLY A 261 10.37 -10.68 1.81
C GLY A 261 10.41 -10.20 3.27
N LEU A 262 11.44 -10.60 4.03
CA LEU A 262 11.67 -10.11 5.38
C LEU A 262 11.91 -8.60 5.42
N ILE A 263 12.71 -8.06 4.48
CA ILE A 263 12.96 -6.62 4.37
C ILE A 263 11.66 -5.87 4.07
N LEU A 264 10.84 -6.36 3.14
CA LEU A 264 9.54 -5.77 2.82
C LEU A 264 8.61 -5.77 4.04
N PHE A 265 8.58 -6.87 4.79
CA PHE A 265 7.83 -6.96 6.04
C PHE A 265 8.31 -5.90 7.06
N LEU A 266 9.61 -5.77 7.27
CA LEU A 266 10.19 -4.80 8.21
C LEU A 266 9.89 -3.35 7.79
N ILE A 267 10.03 -3.00 6.51
CA ILE A 267 9.69 -1.67 5.98
C ILE A 267 8.21 -1.38 6.20
N THR A 268 7.33 -2.31 5.85
CA THR A 268 5.89 -2.15 6.02
C THR A 268 5.49 -2.01 7.49
N ALA A 269 6.09 -2.82 8.36
CA ALA A 269 5.87 -2.74 9.81
C ALA A 269 6.34 -1.40 10.38
N ALA A 270 7.52 -0.91 9.96
CA ALA A 270 8.07 0.38 10.39
C ALA A 270 7.16 1.54 9.97
N ILE A 271 6.70 1.56 8.71
CA ILE A 271 5.80 2.60 8.20
C ILE A 271 4.46 2.59 8.97
N ASN A 272 3.88 1.40 9.20
CA ASN A 272 2.65 1.28 9.98
C ASN A 272 2.83 1.72 11.44
N MET A 273 3.99 1.42 12.05
CA MET A 273 4.30 1.84 13.41
C MET A 273 4.45 3.37 13.51
N VAL A 274 5.19 3.98 12.58
CA VAL A 274 5.32 5.44 12.48
C VAL A 274 3.95 6.08 12.29
N GLY A 275 3.12 5.56 11.39
CA GLY A 275 1.75 6.02 11.18
C GLY A 275 0.91 5.99 12.45
N LYS A 276 0.95 4.89 13.23
CA LYS A 276 0.24 4.78 14.51
C LYS A 276 0.72 5.80 15.55
N ILE A 277 2.03 6.04 15.62
CA ILE A 277 2.61 7.04 16.53
C ILE A 277 2.13 8.44 16.17
N MET A 278 2.11 8.80 14.88
CA MET A 278 1.61 10.08 14.40
C MET A 278 0.13 10.28 14.73
N ILE A 279 -0.71 9.26 14.51
CA ILE A 279 -2.14 9.28 14.85
C ILE A 279 -2.33 9.50 16.36
N LYS A 280 -1.57 8.80 17.20
CA LYS A 280 -1.67 8.96 18.65
C LYS A 280 -1.31 10.38 19.10
N ARG A 281 -0.31 11.00 18.51
CA ARG A 281 0.07 12.39 18.81
C ARG A 281 -0.97 13.39 18.33
N ALA A 282 -1.56 13.18 17.16
CA ALA A 282 -2.60 14.06 16.62
C ALA A 282 -3.93 14.03 17.41
N ARG A 283 -4.19 12.98 18.20
CA ARG A 283 -5.36 12.90 19.08
C ARG A 283 -5.23 13.67 20.40
N ILE A 284 -4.06 14.17 20.72
CA ILE A 284 -3.77 14.88 22.00
C ILE A 284 -3.96 16.40 21.83
N VAL A 285 -4.23 16.89 20.66
CA VAL A 285 -4.62 18.28 20.34
C VAL A 285 -6.11 18.34 19.99
#